data_5ebea98c7335abf11a010b79a18358a4
#
_entry.id   5ebea98c7335abf11a010b79a18358a4
#
_cell.length_a   1.000
_cell.length_b   1.000
_cell.length_c   1.000
_cell.angle_alpha   90.00
_cell.angle_beta   90.00
_cell.angle_gamma   90.00
#
_symmetry.space_group_name_H-M   'P 1'
#
loop_
_entity.id
_entity.type
_entity.pdbx_description
1 polymer ?
#
loop_
_entity_poly.entity_id
_entity_poly.type
_entity_poly.pdbx_seq_one_letter_code
_entity_poly.pdbx_strand_id
1 'polypeptide(L)'
;MKKKDRKLYDSWKYKSRNFMEFNNPVFQTLLGLVIFYIGLKMFSGGMKSMSHLEQLEWFLGNPYWMFAGAIVCTLLWQSSSLTTTAVIGLVASGALPLPSAIAAILGANVGTTGTIWIAGMLVSDGWPTGITKQVALVHTGVNAIMAIGLLPFIQPIARFISKF
;
A
#
# COMPACT_ATOMS: atom_id res chain seq x y z
N MET A 1 3.19 19.28 50.11
CA MET A 1 2.48 18.37 49.17
C MET A 1 1.99 17.17 49.94
N LYS A 2 0.68 16.93 49.95
CA LYS A 2 0.06 15.82 50.69
C LYS A 2 0.50 14.48 50.05
N LYS A 3 0.62 13.43 50.87
CA LYS A 3 1.07 12.09 50.43
C LYS A 3 0.32 11.53 49.20
N LYS A 4 -0.94 11.93 49.07
CA LYS A 4 -1.84 11.59 47.96
C LYS A 4 -1.42 12.29 46.64
N ASP A 5 -1.01 13.57 46.73
CA ASP A 5 -0.61 14.37 45.57
C ASP A 5 0.75 13.90 45.01
N ARG A 6 1.62 13.45 45.92
CA ARG A 6 2.94 12.85 45.54
C ARG A 6 2.74 11.53 44.76
N LYS A 7 1.83 10.65 45.22
CA LYS A 7 1.52 9.40 44.50
C LYS A 7 0.93 9.64 43.11
N LEU A 8 0.05 10.65 42.99
CA LEU A 8 -0.53 11.05 41.69
C LEU A 8 0.56 11.60 40.76
N TYR A 9 1.42 12.49 41.25
CA TYR A 9 2.54 13.05 40.47
C TYR A 9 3.50 11.97 40.00
N ASP A 10 3.90 11.04 40.88
CA ASP A 10 4.81 9.94 40.56
C ASP A 10 4.18 8.97 39.55
N SER A 11 2.88 8.71 39.66
CA SER A 11 2.10 7.91 38.70
C SER A 11 2.04 8.58 37.31
N TRP A 12 1.80 9.87 37.25
CA TRP A 12 1.82 10.64 36.02
C TRP A 12 3.21 10.67 35.35
N LYS A 13 4.25 10.89 36.15
CA LYS A 13 5.65 10.90 35.69
C LYS A 13 6.09 9.53 35.18
N TYR A 14 5.62 8.45 35.79
CA TYR A 14 5.86 7.08 35.33
C TYR A 14 5.12 6.80 34.02
N LYS A 15 3.85 7.18 33.93
CA LYS A 15 3.01 6.98 32.75
C LYS A 15 3.50 7.77 31.53
N SER A 16 3.94 9.03 31.74
CA SER A 16 4.49 9.86 30.65
C SER A 16 5.85 9.35 30.16
N ARG A 17 6.69 8.81 31.04
CA ARG A 17 7.96 8.19 30.67
C ARG A 17 7.75 6.94 29.81
N ASN A 18 6.83 6.07 30.24
CA ASN A 18 6.53 4.85 29.49
C ASN A 18 5.91 5.11 28.13
N PHE A 19 5.20 6.23 27.92
CA PHE A 19 4.67 6.60 26.63
C PHE A 19 5.77 7.00 25.62
N MET A 20 6.82 7.66 26.10
CA MET A 20 7.94 8.12 25.26
C MET A 20 9.11 7.12 25.21
N GLU A 21 9.01 5.98 25.86
CA GLU A 21 10.01 4.92 25.70
C GLU A 21 9.92 4.30 24.29
N PHE A 22 11.07 4.13 23.64
CA PHE A 22 11.15 3.52 22.31
C PHE A 22 10.51 2.13 22.23
N ASN A 23 10.37 1.43 23.35
CA ASN A 23 9.70 0.13 23.45
C ASN A 23 8.18 0.22 23.61
N ASN A 24 7.59 1.42 23.66
CA ASN A 24 6.14 1.55 23.73
C ASN A 24 5.54 1.31 22.35
N PRO A 25 4.66 0.29 22.15
CA PRO A 25 4.10 -0.04 20.83
C PRO A 25 3.25 1.10 20.24
N VAL A 26 2.59 1.90 21.08
CA VAL A 26 1.82 3.06 20.63
C VAL A 26 2.76 4.14 20.09
N PHE A 27 3.85 4.43 20.80
CA PHE A 27 4.86 5.39 20.35
C PHE A 27 5.52 4.93 19.03
N GLN A 28 5.89 3.67 18.93
CA GLN A 28 6.47 3.09 17.70
C GLN A 28 5.49 3.18 16.52
N THR A 29 4.21 2.89 16.75
CA THR A 29 3.17 2.99 15.71
C THR A 29 3.01 4.43 15.24
N LEU A 30 2.90 5.39 16.16
CA LEU A 30 2.78 6.81 15.81
C LEU A 30 4.02 7.32 15.07
N LEU A 31 5.20 6.96 15.54
CA LEU A 31 6.47 7.30 14.88
C LEU A 31 6.53 6.70 13.47
N GLY A 32 6.16 5.43 13.32
CA GLY A 32 6.09 4.75 12.03
C GLY A 32 5.13 5.44 11.05
N LEU A 33 3.95 5.86 11.51
CA LEU A 33 2.99 6.60 10.70
C LEU A 33 3.53 7.97 10.25
N VAL A 34 4.25 8.68 11.12
CA VAL A 34 4.87 9.97 10.77
C VAL A 34 5.96 9.76 9.72
N ILE A 35 6.85 8.78 9.92
CA ILE A 35 7.92 8.45 8.96
C ILE A 35 7.31 8.02 7.62
N PHE A 36 6.27 7.19 7.64
CA PHE A 36 5.56 6.76 6.45
C PHE A 36 4.95 7.95 5.69
N TYR A 37 4.28 8.86 6.38
CA TYR A 37 3.70 10.06 5.79
C TYR A 37 4.76 10.97 5.14
N ILE A 38 5.90 11.17 5.83
CA ILE A 38 7.02 11.95 5.29
C ILE A 38 7.56 11.27 4.03
N GLY A 39 7.81 9.96 4.08
CA GLY A 39 8.28 9.17 2.94
C GLY A 39 7.33 9.24 1.74
N LEU A 40 6.02 9.19 1.97
CA LEU A 40 5.00 9.32 0.93
C LEU A 40 5.03 10.72 0.28
N LYS A 41 5.16 11.80 1.08
CA LYS A 41 5.31 13.15 0.56
C LYS A 41 6.59 13.33 -0.27
N MET A 42 7.70 12.80 0.21
CA MET A 42 8.97 12.83 -0.54
C MET A 42 8.86 12.06 -1.85
N PHE A 43 8.26 10.86 -1.82
CA PHE A 43 8.02 10.06 -3.01
C PHE A 43 7.14 10.80 -4.03
N SER A 44 6.00 11.34 -3.61
CA SER A 44 5.08 12.09 -4.47
C SER A 44 5.75 13.34 -5.05
N GLY A 45 6.54 14.05 -4.25
CA GLY A 45 7.32 15.23 -4.70
C GLY A 45 8.39 14.86 -5.72
N GLY A 46 9.13 13.79 -5.47
CA GLY A 46 10.14 13.25 -6.40
C GLY A 46 9.53 12.83 -7.73
N MET A 47 8.41 12.09 -7.70
CA MET A 47 7.70 11.68 -8.91
C MET A 47 7.15 12.87 -9.71
N LYS A 48 6.63 13.89 -9.03
CA LYS A 48 6.19 15.12 -9.70
C LYS A 48 7.36 15.84 -10.38
N SER A 49 8.52 15.88 -9.75
CA SER A 49 9.72 16.48 -10.35
C SER A 49 10.23 15.71 -11.57
N MET A 50 9.99 14.38 -11.60
CA MET A 50 10.39 13.51 -12.71
C MET A 50 9.31 13.37 -13.79
N SER A 51 8.08 13.84 -13.55
CA SER A 51 6.96 13.68 -14.49
C SER A 51 7.14 14.39 -15.84
N HIS A 52 8.15 15.25 -15.96
CA HIS A 52 8.53 15.90 -17.24
C HIS A 52 9.40 15.03 -18.16
N LEU A 53 9.79 13.85 -17.71
CA LEU A 53 10.51 12.90 -18.56
C LEU A 53 9.48 12.17 -19.44
N GLU A 54 9.56 12.30 -20.75
CA GLU A 54 8.62 11.70 -21.71
C GLU A 54 8.39 10.20 -21.48
N GLN A 55 9.45 9.48 -21.12
CA GLN A 55 9.36 8.04 -20.83
C GLN A 55 8.52 7.75 -19.59
N LEU A 56 8.59 8.59 -18.56
CA LEU A 56 7.82 8.43 -17.34
C LEU A 56 6.36 8.84 -17.55
N GLU A 57 6.10 9.93 -18.28
CA GLU A 57 4.74 10.33 -18.68
C GLU A 57 4.06 9.23 -19.50
N TRP A 58 4.78 8.64 -20.47
CA TRP A 58 4.27 7.53 -21.25
C TRP A 58 3.93 6.32 -20.37
N PHE A 59 4.81 5.95 -19.42
CA PHE A 59 4.59 4.83 -18.51
C PHE A 59 3.41 5.11 -17.57
N LEU A 60 3.39 6.26 -16.91
CA LEU A 60 2.33 6.67 -15.97
C LEU A 60 0.99 6.90 -16.67
N GLY A 61 1.02 7.39 -17.91
CA GLY A 61 -0.17 7.65 -18.72
C GLY A 61 -0.84 6.38 -19.25
N ASN A 62 -0.13 5.26 -19.29
CA ASN A 62 -0.66 4.00 -19.84
C ASN A 62 -1.20 3.07 -18.73
N PRO A 63 -2.54 2.83 -18.68
CA PRO A 63 -3.13 1.98 -17.65
C PRO A 63 -2.59 0.56 -17.60
N TYR A 64 -2.23 -0.03 -18.74
CA TYR A 64 -1.74 -1.40 -18.79
C TYR A 64 -0.35 -1.54 -18.19
N TRP A 65 0.54 -0.57 -18.44
CA TRP A 65 1.85 -0.52 -17.80
C TRP A 65 1.76 -0.25 -16.31
N MET A 66 0.84 0.61 -15.90
CA MET A 66 0.58 0.86 -14.49
C MET A 66 -0.01 -0.35 -13.78
N PHE A 67 -0.87 -1.11 -14.43
CA PHE A 67 -1.36 -2.40 -13.93
C PHE A 67 -0.20 -3.37 -13.68
N ALA A 68 0.65 -3.60 -14.69
CA ALA A 68 1.79 -4.51 -14.59
C ALA A 68 2.81 -4.04 -13.54
N GLY A 69 3.14 -2.74 -13.53
CA GLY A 69 4.05 -2.14 -12.57
C GLY A 69 3.55 -2.28 -11.13
N ALA A 70 2.25 -2.09 -10.90
CA ALA A 70 1.66 -2.25 -9.57
C ALA A 70 1.66 -3.71 -9.09
N ILE A 71 1.49 -4.69 -9.99
CA ILE A 71 1.69 -6.11 -9.65
C ILE A 71 3.11 -6.32 -9.12
N VAL A 72 4.12 -5.87 -9.89
CA VAL A 72 5.53 -6.04 -9.53
C VAL A 72 5.87 -5.33 -8.23
N CYS A 73 5.47 -4.07 -8.07
CA CYS A 73 5.70 -3.30 -6.85
C CYS A 73 5.07 -3.99 -5.63
N THR A 74 3.82 -4.46 -5.75
CA THR A 74 3.13 -5.14 -4.65
C THR A 74 3.79 -6.46 -4.30
N LEU A 75 4.25 -7.23 -5.28
CA LEU A 75 5.03 -8.45 -5.06
C LEU A 75 6.34 -8.18 -4.34
N LEU A 76 7.07 -7.13 -4.72
CA LEU A 76 8.34 -6.76 -4.11
C LEU A 76 8.17 -6.22 -2.69
N TRP A 77 7.21 -5.35 -2.48
CA TRP A 77 6.95 -4.71 -1.18
C TRP A 77 6.11 -5.57 -0.25
N GLN A 78 5.47 -6.62 -0.76
CA GLN A 78 4.54 -7.48 -0.03
C GLN A 78 3.43 -6.69 0.68
N SER A 79 3.05 -5.54 0.10
CA SER A 79 2.08 -4.60 0.70
C SER A 79 1.28 -3.87 -0.38
N SER A 80 0.06 -4.33 -0.62
CA SER A 80 -0.90 -3.64 -1.48
C SER A 80 -1.34 -2.29 -0.90
N SER A 81 -1.38 -2.17 0.42
CA SER A 81 -1.70 -0.90 1.09
C SER A 81 -0.63 0.15 0.79
N LEU A 82 0.65 -0.21 0.80
CA LEU A 82 1.74 0.69 0.42
C LEU A 82 1.62 1.09 -1.04
N THR A 83 1.41 0.14 -1.94
CA THR A 83 1.21 0.41 -3.38
C THR A 83 0.01 1.35 -3.61
N THR A 84 -1.13 1.06 -2.99
CA THR A 84 -2.35 1.88 -3.14
C THR A 84 -2.14 3.29 -2.59
N THR A 85 -1.48 3.42 -1.43
CA THR A 85 -1.21 4.74 -0.85
C THR A 85 -0.23 5.55 -1.72
N ALA A 86 0.77 4.92 -2.31
CA ALA A 86 1.67 5.55 -3.28
C ALA A 86 0.88 6.03 -4.52
N VAL A 87 -0.01 5.21 -5.06
CA VAL A 87 -0.90 5.57 -6.18
C VAL A 87 -1.76 6.78 -5.83
N ILE A 88 -2.37 6.82 -4.64
CA ILE A 88 -3.16 7.97 -4.16
C ILE A 88 -2.28 9.23 -4.10
N GLY A 89 -1.06 9.11 -3.57
CA GLY A 89 -0.10 10.22 -3.52
C GLY A 89 0.27 10.75 -4.91
N LEU A 90 0.46 9.87 -5.89
CA LEU A 90 0.74 10.24 -7.28
C LEU A 90 -0.46 10.93 -7.95
N VAL A 91 -1.68 10.47 -7.71
CA VAL A 91 -2.90 11.14 -8.19
C VAL A 91 -3.04 12.51 -7.55
N ALA A 92 -2.86 12.61 -6.24
CA ALA A 92 -2.96 13.87 -5.49
C ALA A 92 -1.90 14.90 -5.92
N SER A 93 -0.74 14.45 -6.37
CA SER A 93 0.31 15.34 -6.91
C SER A 93 0.09 15.72 -8.39
N GLY A 94 -0.92 15.14 -9.05
CA GLY A 94 -1.18 15.34 -10.48
C GLY A 94 -0.23 14.57 -11.41
N ALA A 95 0.64 13.70 -10.86
CA ALA A 95 1.61 12.93 -11.64
C ALA A 95 0.97 11.69 -12.31
N LEU A 96 -0.17 11.20 -11.79
CA LEU A 96 -0.80 9.98 -12.28
C LEU A 96 -2.26 10.25 -12.69
N PRO A 97 -2.63 9.99 -13.96
CA PRO A 97 -4.00 10.10 -14.42
C PRO A 97 -4.92 9.06 -13.75
N LEU A 98 -6.19 9.42 -13.51
CA LEU A 98 -7.17 8.56 -12.85
C LEU A 98 -7.33 7.18 -13.51
N PRO A 99 -7.37 7.03 -14.85
CA PRO A 99 -7.44 5.70 -15.49
C PRO A 99 -6.26 4.80 -15.10
N SER A 100 -5.05 5.34 -15.11
CA SER A 100 -3.84 4.62 -14.73
C SER A 100 -3.81 4.28 -13.24
N ALA A 101 -4.37 5.14 -12.38
CA ALA A 101 -4.52 4.87 -10.96
C ALA A 101 -5.48 3.70 -10.69
N ILE A 102 -6.62 3.65 -11.37
CA ILE A 102 -7.58 2.53 -11.26
C ILE A 102 -6.90 1.23 -11.70
N ALA A 103 -6.16 1.25 -12.82
CA ALA A 103 -5.40 0.09 -13.29
C ALA A 103 -4.36 -0.36 -12.28
N ALA A 104 -3.62 0.56 -11.68
CA ALA A 104 -2.62 0.27 -10.65
C ALA A 104 -3.24 -0.38 -9.40
N ILE A 105 -4.43 0.07 -8.96
CA ILE A 105 -5.16 -0.55 -7.85
C ILE A 105 -5.56 -1.98 -8.18
N LEU A 106 -6.06 -2.23 -9.39
CA LEU A 106 -6.36 -3.59 -9.85
C LEU A 106 -5.10 -4.46 -9.89
N GLY A 107 -3.99 -3.92 -10.35
CA GLY A 107 -2.68 -4.58 -10.34
C GLY A 107 -2.21 -4.92 -8.92
N ALA A 108 -2.33 -3.98 -7.98
CA ALA A 108 -1.98 -4.20 -6.59
C ALA A 108 -2.78 -5.35 -5.96
N ASN A 109 -4.07 -5.47 -6.29
CA ASN A 109 -4.92 -6.57 -5.83
C ASN A 109 -4.42 -7.93 -6.37
N VAL A 110 -4.04 -7.99 -7.64
CA VAL A 110 -3.43 -9.21 -8.21
C VAL A 110 -2.08 -9.49 -7.54
N GLY A 111 -1.23 -8.48 -7.38
CA GLY A 111 0.08 -8.60 -6.74
C GLY A 111 0.02 -9.13 -5.30
N THR A 112 -1.02 -8.75 -4.54
CA THR A 112 -1.26 -9.25 -3.18
C THR A 112 -1.37 -10.77 -3.12
N THR A 113 -1.84 -11.40 -4.19
CA THR A 113 -1.99 -12.87 -4.20
C THR A 113 -0.65 -13.59 -4.11
N GLY A 114 0.43 -12.95 -4.55
CA GLY A 114 1.79 -13.50 -4.43
C GLY A 114 2.24 -13.73 -2.99
N THR A 115 1.73 -12.94 -2.04
CA THR A 115 2.03 -13.11 -0.61
C THR A 115 1.61 -14.49 -0.10
N ILE A 116 0.43 -14.98 -0.52
CA ILE A 116 -0.06 -16.31 -0.10
C ILE A 116 0.81 -17.42 -0.69
N TRP A 117 1.27 -17.26 -1.93
CA TRP A 117 2.19 -18.21 -2.54
C TRP A 117 3.52 -18.25 -1.82
N ILE A 118 4.11 -17.09 -1.54
CA ILE A 118 5.39 -16.99 -0.80
C ILE A 118 5.25 -17.56 0.61
N ALA A 119 4.20 -17.17 1.34
CA ALA A 119 3.94 -17.69 2.68
C ALA A 119 3.72 -19.22 2.66
N GLY A 120 2.98 -19.71 1.68
CA GLY A 120 2.75 -21.13 1.48
C GLY A 120 4.03 -21.91 1.20
N MET A 121 4.95 -21.37 0.40
CA MET A 121 6.26 -21.96 0.15
C MET A 121 7.11 -22.05 1.41
N LEU A 122 7.10 -20.99 2.24
CA LEU A 122 7.86 -20.96 3.49
C LEU A 122 7.35 -21.97 4.53
N VAL A 123 6.03 -22.22 4.55
CA VAL A 123 5.43 -23.18 5.50
C VAL A 123 5.55 -24.63 5.02
N SER A 124 5.59 -24.86 3.71
CA SER A 124 5.54 -26.20 3.11
C SER A 124 6.90 -26.74 2.66
N ASP A 125 8.01 -26.05 2.97
CA ASP A 125 9.35 -26.36 2.46
C ASP A 125 9.40 -26.63 0.94
N GLY A 126 8.59 -25.87 0.18
CA GLY A 126 8.45 -25.99 -1.25
C GLY A 126 7.13 -25.44 -1.78
N TRP A 127 6.67 -25.92 -2.93
CA TRP A 127 5.38 -25.47 -3.47
C TRP A 127 4.22 -25.82 -2.55
N PRO A 128 3.28 -24.87 -2.32
CA PRO A 128 2.09 -25.12 -1.51
C PRO A 128 1.31 -26.32 -2.01
N THR A 129 0.89 -27.17 -1.08
CA THR A 129 0.09 -28.36 -1.35
C THR A 129 -1.20 -28.35 -0.55
N GLY A 130 -2.09 -29.27 -0.82
CA GLY A 130 -3.35 -29.42 -0.06
C GLY A 130 -4.19 -28.13 -0.05
N ILE A 131 -4.69 -27.80 1.13
CA ILE A 131 -5.60 -26.67 1.34
C ILE A 131 -4.95 -25.31 1.10
N THR A 132 -3.67 -25.18 1.42
CA THR A 132 -2.91 -23.92 1.19
C THR A 132 -2.86 -23.59 -0.30
N LYS A 133 -2.60 -24.58 -1.16
CA LYS A 133 -2.64 -24.42 -2.61
C LYS A 133 -4.04 -24.03 -3.11
N GLN A 134 -5.09 -24.66 -2.58
CA GLN A 134 -6.46 -24.36 -2.98
C GLN A 134 -6.83 -22.92 -2.64
N VAL A 135 -6.50 -22.44 -1.43
CA VAL A 135 -6.75 -21.06 -1.02
C VAL A 135 -5.96 -20.07 -1.90
N ALA A 136 -4.68 -20.36 -2.18
CA ALA A 136 -3.86 -19.53 -3.04
C ALA A 136 -4.42 -19.43 -4.48
N LEU A 137 -4.87 -20.55 -5.04
CA LEU A 137 -5.49 -20.60 -6.37
C LEU A 137 -6.80 -19.83 -6.42
N VAL A 138 -7.69 -20.01 -5.44
CA VAL A 138 -8.96 -19.28 -5.39
C VAL A 138 -8.71 -17.78 -5.24
N HIS A 139 -7.82 -17.36 -4.32
CA HIS A 139 -7.49 -15.95 -4.13
C HIS A 139 -6.90 -15.34 -5.40
N THR A 140 -5.95 -16.02 -6.04
CA THR A 140 -5.35 -15.55 -7.30
C THR A 140 -6.38 -15.51 -8.42
N GLY A 141 -7.19 -16.56 -8.56
CA GLY A 141 -8.22 -16.66 -9.58
C GLY A 141 -9.24 -15.52 -9.48
N VAL A 142 -9.78 -15.27 -8.29
CA VAL A 142 -10.75 -14.19 -8.06
C VAL A 142 -10.15 -12.83 -8.41
N ASN A 143 -8.95 -12.51 -7.91
CA ASN A 143 -8.31 -11.21 -8.19
C ASN A 143 -7.95 -11.05 -9.67
N ALA A 144 -7.45 -12.11 -10.31
CA ALA A 144 -7.13 -12.07 -11.74
C ALA A 144 -8.40 -11.90 -12.61
N ILE A 145 -9.47 -12.65 -12.33
CA ILE A 145 -10.74 -12.54 -13.07
C ILE A 145 -11.33 -11.14 -12.90
N MET A 146 -11.35 -10.59 -11.68
CA MET A 146 -11.82 -9.24 -11.43
C MET A 146 -11.00 -8.21 -12.18
N ALA A 147 -9.68 -8.33 -12.13
CA ALA A 147 -8.78 -7.40 -12.82
C ALA A 147 -8.97 -7.46 -14.34
N ILE A 148 -8.92 -8.65 -14.93
CA ILE A 148 -9.11 -8.85 -16.38
C ILE A 148 -10.48 -8.37 -16.83
N GLY A 149 -11.52 -8.64 -16.05
CA GLY A 149 -12.88 -8.21 -16.35
C GLY A 149 -13.06 -6.69 -16.29
N LEU A 150 -12.38 -6.00 -15.39
CA LEU A 150 -12.50 -4.55 -15.21
C LEU A 150 -11.54 -3.73 -16.09
N LEU A 151 -10.39 -4.28 -16.46
CA LEU A 151 -9.38 -3.58 -17.28
C LEU A 151 -9.96 -2.92 -18.55
N PRO A 152 -10.84 -3.55 -19.36
CA PRO A 152 -11.43 -2.92 -20.52
C PRO A 152 -12.34 -1.73 -20.18
N PHE A 153 -12.88 -1.69 -18.97
CA PHE A 153 -13.84 -0.69 -18.51
C PHE A 153 -13.20 0.47 -17.73
N ILE A 154 -11.87 0.51 -17.62
CA ILE A 154 -11.17 1.56 -16.87
C ILE A 154 -11.56 2.96 -17.34
N GLN A 155 -11.61 3.20 -18.64
CA GLN A 155 -11.95 4.52 -19.19
C GLN A 155 -13.40 4.95 -18.87
N PRO A 156 -14.43 4.12 -19.08
CA PRO A 156 -15.79 4.41 -18.63
C PRO A 156 -15.87 4.66 -17.13
N ILE A 157 -15.20 3.84 -16.30
CA ILE A 157 -15.18 3.98 -14.84
C ILE A 157 -14.54 5.32 -14.43
N ALA A 158 -13.38 5.65 -14.99
CA ALA A 158 -12.71 6.91 -14.70
C ALA A 158 -13.57 8.12 -15.06
N ARG A 159 -14.23 8.10 -16.23
CA ARG A 159 -15.16 9.17 -16.65
C ARG A 159 -16.38 9.29 -15.73
N PHE A 160 -16.85 8.17 -15.19
CA PHE A 160 -17.97 8.19 -14.25
C PHE A 160 -17.54 8.82 -12.92
N ILE A 161 -16.40 8.39 -12.37
CA ILE A 161 -15.87 8.90 -11.09
C ILE A 161 -15.51 10.38 -11.18
N SER A 162 -14.96 10.83 -12.31
CA SER A 162 -14.54 12.25 -12.49
C SER A 162 -15.70 13.25 -12.53
N LYS A 163 -16.94 12.79 -12.48
CA LYS A 163 -18.14 13.67 -12.42
C LYS A 163 -18.48 14.10 -10.99
N PHE A 164 -17.90 13.47 -9.99
CA PHE A 164 -18.08 13.76 -8.57
C PHE A 164 -16.89 14.48 -8.00
#